data_413a96f8fc9316d0b3cf2e595b963815
#
_entry.id   413a96f8fc9316d0b3cf2e595b963815
#
_cell.length_a   1.000
_cell.length_b   1.000
_cell.length_c   1.000
_cell.angle_alpha   90.00
_cell.angle_beta   90.00
_cell.angle_gamma   90.00
#
_symmetry.space_group_name_H-M   'P 1'
#
loop_
_entity.id
_entity.type
_entity.pdbx_description
1 polymer ?
#
loop_
_entity_poly.entity_id
_entity_poly.type
_entity_poly.pdbx_seq_one_letter_code
_entity_poly.pdbx_strand_id
1 'polypeptide(L)'
;MRRPRSRRPGRRGIRYFDTAPHYGLGLAERRLGAALRDRPRDTYVVSSKVGRLLVPNEHPRGTDDEGFVVRDDLRRQWDFSRYGVLRSIEDTLERTGLDRLDVVYLHDPDDHWRQAAEEAMPALAELRDQGVIGAIGAGMNQSAMLARFLRETAADIVTLAGRYTLLDQSALDDVLPAAEELGKSVVAVGTFNSGLLSLDRPAEGMKCDYQEAPPALVARARAIAEVCAAHGTTLPAAAVAFPFSHPSIINVTLGMRTVEQVGRNVELHRQHIPEGLWDDLRARGLIRSDMPAENGPGRSARCL
;
A
#
# COMPACT_ATOMS: atom_id res chain seq x y z
N MET A 1 9.93 41.94 10.69
CA MET A 1 8.72 41.07 10.72
C MET A 1 8.88 39.89 9.76
N ARG A 2 9.16 38.70 10.26
CA ARG A 2 9.27 37.47 9.45
C ARG A 2 7.87 36.93 9.22
N ARG A 3 7.43 36.81 7.93
CA ARG A 3 6.16 36.17 7.54
C ARG A 3 6.13 34.73 8.02
N PRO A 4 5.03 34.20 8.58
CA PRO A 4 4.93 32.79 8.94
C PRO A 4 5.00 31.95 7.67
N ARG A 5 5.98 31.04 7.63
CA ARG A 5 6.11 30.07 6.54
C ARG A 5 4.91 29.13 6.56
N SER A 6 4.11 29.13 5.49
CA SER A 6 2.98 28.23 5.32
C SER A 6 3.41 26.77 5.51
N ARG A 7 2.70 26.04 6.37
CA ARG A 7 2.96 24.61 6.61
C ARG A 7 2.53 23.76 5.42
N ARG A 8 3.44 23.47 4.50
CA ARG A 8 3.23 22.58 3.35
C ARG A 8 3.17 21.10 3.79
N PRO A 9 2.46 20.20 3.08
CA PRO A 9 2.29 18.77 3.47
C PRO A 9 3.58 17.98 3.77
N GLY A 10 4.72 18.28 3.12
CA GLY A 10 6.04 17.69 3.43
C GLY A 10 6.56 17.96 4.84
N ARG A 11 5.93 18.85 5.61
CA ARG A 11 6.28 19.10 7.02
C ARG A 11 5.71 18.08 8.00
N ARG A 12 4.80 17.19 7.57
CA ARG A 12 4.26 16.11 8.41
C ARG A 12 5.09 14.85 8.38
N GLY A 13 6.15 14.78 7.58
CA GLY A 13 7.09 13.66 7.54
C GLY A 13 6.76 12.58 6.52
N ILE A 14 5.64 12.66 5.80
CA ILE A 14 5.31 11.70 4.73
C ILE A 14 6.28 11.92 3.56
N ARG A 15 6.96 10.83 3.15
CA ARG A 15 7.95 10.85 2.07
C ARG A 15 7.75 9.76 1.03
N TYR A 16 6.92 8.76 1.28
CA TYR A 16 6.58 7.71 0.34
C TYR A 16 5.18 7.98 -0.22
N PHE A 17 5.05 8.01 -1.55
CA PHE A 17 3.81 8.26 -2.27
C PHE A 17 3.59 7.13 -3.27
N ASP A 18 2.47 6.43 -3.14
CA ASP A 18 2.06 5.36 -4.05
C ASP A 18 0.93 5.83 -4.97
N THR A 19 1.04 5.48 -6.24
CA THR A 19 0.01 5.74 -7.25
C THR A 19 -0.10 4.58 -8.25
N ALA A 20 -0.99 4.70 -9.21
CA ALA A 20 -1.10 3.78 -10.35
C ALA A 20 -1.90 4.43 -11.50
N PRO A 21 -1.68 4.01 -12.76
CA PRO A 21 -2.54 4.37 -13.89
C PRO A 21 -4.02 4.04 -13.63
N HIS A 22 -4.28 2.88 -13.03
CA HIS A 22 -5.60 2.39 -12.64
C HIS A 22 -6.39 3.39 -11.77
N TYR A 23 -5.72 4.15 -10.88
CA TYR A 23 -6.40 4.99 -9.89
C TYR A 23 -7.04 6.22 -10.52
N GLY A 24 -8.34 6.11 -10.75
CA GLY A 24 -9.14 7.15 -11.39
C GLY A 24 -8.66 7.45 -12.82
N LEU A 25 -8.28 6.42 -13.60
CA LEU A 25 -7.85 6.54 -14.97
C LEU A 25 -6.77 7.62 -15.16
N GLY A 26 -5.70 7.52 -14.35
CA GLY A 26 -4.56 8.43 -14.36
C GLY A 26 -4.79 9.77 -13.63
N LEU A 27 -5.99 10.04 -13.07
CA LEU A 27 -6.24 11.27 -12.32
C LEU A 27 -5.37 11.35 -11.05
N ALA A 28 -5.14 10.22 -10.36
CA ALA A 28 -4.28 10.18 -9.18
C ALA A 28 -2.84 10.57 -9.52
N GLU A 29 -2.30 10.09 -10.62
CA GLU A 29 -0.95 10.42 -11.09
C GLU A 29 -0.83 11.91 -11.42
N ARG A 30 -1.77 12.48 -12.19
CA ARG A 30 -1.78 13.92 -12.49
C ARG A 30 -1.84 14.79 -11.23
N ARG A 31 -2.66 14.40 -10.24
CA ARG A 31 -2.78 15.13 -8.96
C ARG A 31 -1.51 15.01 -8.12
N LEU A 32 -0.92 13.83 -8.07
CA LEU A 32 0.32 13.60 -7.35
C LEU A 32 1.46 14.42 -7.96
N GLY A 33 1.63 14.37 -9.28
CA GLY A 33 2.65 15.15 -9.99
C GLY A 33 2.49 16.66 -9.75
N ALA A 34 1.27 17.18 -9.84
CA ALA A 34 0.99 18.57 -9.53
C ALA A 34 1.34 18.96 -8.08
N ALA A 35 1.10 18.04 -7.12
CA ALA A 35 1.41 18.27 -5.71
C ALA A 35 2.91 18.20 -5.39
N LEU A 36 3.68 17.46 -6.18
CA LEU A 36 5.13 17.24 -5.98
C LEU A 36 6.01 18.19 -6.80
N ARG A 37 5.47 18.86 -7.80
CA ARG A 37 6.21 19.70 -8.79
C ARG A 37 7.26 20.63 -8.17
N ASP A 38 6.92 21.31 -7.08
CA ASP A 38 7.80 22.30 -6.44
C ASP A 38 8.65 21.71 -5.30
N ARG A 39 8.75 20.38 -5.19
CA ARG A 39 9.51 19.72 -4.14
C ARG A 39 10.83 19.22 -4.68
N PRO A 40 11.92 19.35 -3.94
CA PRO A 40 13.18 18.72 -4.32
C PRO A 40 12.98 17.21 -4.48
N ARG A 41 13.35 16.68 -5.64
CA ARG A 41 13.06 15.29 -6.06
C ARG A 41 13.65 14.23 -5.13
N ASP A 42 14.77 14.52 -4.51
CA ASP A 42 15.50 13.68 -3.56
C ASP A 42 14.90 13.64 -2.14
N THR A 43 13.84 14.40 -1.90
CA THR A 43 13.17 14.46 -0.59
C THR A 43 12.00 13.51 -0.43
N TYR A 44 11.66 12.74 -1.46
CA TYR A 44 10.52 11.81 -1.46
C TYR A 44 10.74 10.63 -2.40
N VAL A 45 10.03 9.55 -2.14
CA VAL A 45 9.96 8.33 -2.93
C VAL A 45 8.58 8.25 -3.60
N VAL A 46 8.55 7.91 -4.88
CA VAL A 46 7.30 7.65 -5.62
C VAL A 46 7.31 6.23 -6.14
N SER A 47 6.27 5.48 -5.80
CA SER A 47 5.95 4.22 -6.46
C SER A 47 4.78 4.37 -7.42
N SER A 48 4.84 3.65 -8.54
CA SER A 48 3.72 3.46 -9.44
C SER A 48 3.64 2.01 -9.90
N LYS A 49 2.67 1.72 -10.77
CA LYS A 49 2.39 0.34 -11.17
C LYS A 49 2.26 0.24 -12.69
N VAL A 50 2.58 -0.95 -13.23
CA VAL A 50 2.46 -1.29 -14.64
C VAL A 50 1.59 -2.53 -14.84
N GLY A 51 1.21 -2.83 -16.09
CA GLY A 51 0.38 -3.98 -16.43
C GLY A 51 -1.08 -3.64 -16.74
N ARG A 52 -1.53 -2.43 -16.40
CA ARG A 52 -2.86 -1.90 -16.78
C ARG A 52 -2.67 -0.60 -17.55
N LEU A 53 -2.50 -0.70 -18.87
CA LEU A 53 -2.43 0.45 -19.75
C LEU A 53 -3.75 1.22 -19.77
N LEU A 54 -3.67 2.53 -19.91
CA LEU A 54 -4.83 3.37 -20.19
C LEU A 54 -4.93 3.62 -21.69
N VAL A 55 -6.00 3.17 -22.30
CA VAL A 55 -6.27 3.35 -23.73
C VAL A 55 -7.61 4.05 -23.92
N PRO A 56 -7.83 4.74 -25.07
CA PRO A 56 -9.14 5.33 -25.37
C PRO A 56 -10.28 4.33 -25.22
N ASN A 57 -11.37 4.76 -24.63
CA ASN A 57 -12.60 3.97 -24.55
C ASN A 57 -13.49 4.31 -25.74
N GLU A 58 -13.69 3.39 -26.66
CA GLU A 58 -14.52 3.58 -27.85
C GLU A 58 -16.01 3.65 -27.52
N HIS A 59 -16.41 3.15 -26.34
CA HIS A 59 -17.80 3.06 -25.91
C HIS A 59 -18.01 3.59 -24.47
N PRO A 60 -17.75 4.89 -24.22
CA PRO A 60 -17.89 5.46 -22.90
C PRO A 60 -19.35 5.44 -22.44
N ARG A 61 -19.57 5.09 -21.17
CA ARG A 61 -20.90 5.05 -20.52
C ARG A 61 -21.11 6.21 -19.56
N GLY A 62 -20.09 7.07 -19.39
CA GLY A 62 -20.13 8.29 -18.59
C GLY A 62 -19.30 8.25 -17.31
N THR A 63 -19.26 7.13 -16.61
CA THR A 63 -18.50 6.99 -15.34
C THR A 63 -17.80 5.64 -15.30
N ASP A 64 -16.59 5.64 -14.76
CA ASP A 64 -15.78 4.44 -14.54
C ASP A 64 -16.54 3.37 -13.74
N ASP A 65 -16.48 2.12 -14.18
CA ASP A 65 -17.18 0.98 -13.59
C ASP A 65 -16.35 0.24 -12.53
N GLU A 66 -15.09 0.61 -12.34
CA GLU A 66 -14.20 0.02 -11.31
C GLU A 66 -14.13 0.85 -10.00
N GLY A 67 -15.17 1.64 -9.72
CA GLY A 67 -15.38 2.30 -8.43
C GLY A 67 -14.76 3.69 -8.27
N PHE A 68 -14.20 4.27 -9.32
CA PHE A 68 -13.71 5.66 -9.31
C PHE A 68 -14.73 6.62 -9.92
N VAL A 69 -14.94 7.76 -9.25
CA VAL A 69 -15.85 8.81 -9.71
C VAL A 69 -15.11 9.70 -10.75
N VAL A 70 -14.87 9.13 -11.91
CA VAL A 70 -14.23 9.79 -13.06
C VAL A 70 -14.96 9.42 -14.35
N ARG A 71 -14.81 10.24 -15.39
CA ARG A 71 -15.32 9.89 -16.73
C ARG A 71 -14.53 8.70 -17.27
N ASP A 72 -15.23 7.81 -17.97
CA ASP A 72 -14.70 6.61 -18.59
C ASP A 72 -14.25 6.84 -20.06
N ASP A 73 -13.68 8.00 -20.33
CA ASP A 73 -13.10 8.32 -21.66
C ASP A 73 -11.87 7.44 -21.97
N LEU A 74 -11.27 6.86 -20.93
CA LEU A 74 -10.22 5.86 -21.01
C LEU A 74 -10.72 4.55 -20.39
N ARG A 75 -10.14 3.42 -20.83
CA ARG A 75 -10.33 2.09 -20.22
C ARG A 75 -8.99 1.45 -19.91
N ARG A 76 -9.00 0.47 -19.03
CA ARG A 76 -7.82 -0.34 -18.71
C ARG A 76 -7.67 -1.45 -19.72
N GLN A 77 -6.43 -1.70 -20.13
CA GLN A 77 -6.04 -2.83 -20.96
C GLN A 77 -4.88 -3.55 -20.29
N TRP A 78 -5.05 -4.83 -20.01
CA TRP A 78 -3.98 -5.65 -19.47
C TRP A 78 -2.88 -5.83 -20.50
N ASP A 79 -1.65 -5.54 -20.11
CA ASP A 79 -0.46 -5.75 -20.93
C ASP A 79 0.79 -5.83 -20.04
N PHE A 80 1.22 -7.06 -19.80
CA PHE A 80 2.46 -7.35 -19.08
C PHE A 80 3.61 -7.69 -20.03
N SER A 81 3.48 -7.43 -21.34
CA SER A 81 4.59 -7.52 -22.27
C SER A 81 5.68 -6.49 -21.95
N ARG A 82 6.89 -6.73 -22.41
CA ARG A 82 7.97 -5.74 -22.36
C ARG A 82 7.53 -4.38 -22.89
N TYR A 83 6.84 -4.37 -24.04
CA TYR A 83 6.36 -3.12 -24.64
C TYR A 83 5.33 -2.42 -23.74
N GLY A 84 4.36 -3.16 -23.21
CA GLY A 84 3.34 -2.65 -22.29
C GLY A 84 3.95 -2.03 -21.04
N VAL A 85 4.98 -2.67 -20.47
CA VAL A 85 5.73 -2.14 -19.30
C VAL A 85 6.39 -0.80 -19.62
N LEU A 86 7.18 -0.73 -20.71
CA LEU A 86 7.90 0.49 -21.08
C LEU A 86 6.94 1.62 -21.37
N ARG A 87 5.89 1.37 -22.15
CA ARG A 87 4.84 2.35 -22.46
C ARG A 87 4.13 2.83 -21.18
N SER A 88 3.79 1.92 -20.27
CA SER A 88 3.13 2.28 -19.01
C SER A 88 3.97 3.23 -18.15
N ILE A 89 5.29 3.02 -18.13
CA ILE A 89 6.23 3.90 -17.41
C ILE A 89 6.30 5.27 -18.08
N GLU A 90 6.47 5.33 -19.40
CA GLU A 90 6.48 6.59 -20.17
C GLU A 90 5.21 7.39 -19.95
N ASP A 91 4.04 6.76 -20.12
CA ASP A 91 2.74 7.35 -19.89
C ASP A 91 2.57 7.88 -18.45
N THR A 92 3.11 7.15 -17.45
CA THR A 92 3.08 7.57 -16.03
C THR A 92 3.97 8.79 -15.80
N LEU A 93 5.18 8.81 -16.37
CA LEU A 93 6.07 9.97 -16.28
C LEU A 93 5.47 11.20 -16.94
N GLU A 94 4.81 11.03 -18.09
CA GLU A 94 4.07 12.12 -18.75
C GLU A 94 2.91 12.64 -17.88
N ARG A 95 2.07 11.75 -17.34
CA ARG A 95 0.93 12.15 -16.50
C ARG A 95 1.35 12.81 -15.18
N THR A 96 2.45 12.34 -14.57
CA THR A 96 2.96 12.91 -13.32
C THR A 96 3.82 14.14 -13.55
N GLY A 97 4.49 14.26 -14.71
CA GLY A 97 5.53 15.26 -14.97
C GLY A 97 6.79 15.05 -14.12
N LEU A 98 7.01 13.82 -13.61
CA LEU A 98 8.23 13.44 -12.89
C LEU A 98 9.30 12.97 -13.88
N ASP A 99 10.55 13.10 -13.49
CA ASP A 99 11.73 12.66 -14.24
C ASP A 99 12.06 11.17 -14.05
N ARG A 100 11.61 10.56 -12.94
CA ARG A 100 11.84 9.15 -12.60
C ARG A 100 10.80 8.61 -11.63
N LEU A 101 10.68 7.29 -11.59
CA LEU A 101 9.99 6.52 -10.54
C LEU A 101 11.05 5.84 -9.65
N ASP A 102 10.81 5.80 -8.36
CA ASP A 102 11.74 5.14 -7.43
C ASP A 102 11.43 3.64 -7.28
N VAL A 103 10.14 3.27 -7.31
CA VAL A 103 9.69 1.88 -7.23
C VAL A 103 8.61 1.62 -8.28
N VAL A 104 8.69 0.49 -8.97
CA VAL A 104 7.66 0.07 -9.93
C VAL A 104 7.17 -1.33 -9.59
N TYR A 105 5.86 -1.47 -9.46
CA TYR A 105 5.19 -2.74 -9.19
C TYR A 105 4.42 -3.25 -10.42
N LEU A 106 4.37 -4.56 -10.62
CA LEU A 106 3.36 -5.21 -11.45
C LEU A 106 2.02 -5.14 -10.68
N HIS A 107 0.96 -4.66 -11.32
CA HIS A 107 -0.33 -4.39 -10.68
C HIS A 107 -1.29 -5.57 -10.84
N ASP A 108 -1.60 -6.29 -9.76
CA ASP A 108 -2.49 -7.45 -9.72
C ASP A 108 -2.26 -8.43 -10.90
N PRO A 109 -1.04 -8.99 -11.04
CA PRO A 109 -0.71 -9.89 -12.14
C PRO A 109 -1.15 -11.35 -11.90
N ASP A 110 -2.07 -11.60 -10.98
CA ASP A 110 -2.48 -12.93 -10.51
C ASP A 110 -2.97 -13.84 -11.65
N ASP A 111 -3.76 -13.34 -12.57
CA ASP A 111 -4.23 -14.09 -13.75
C ASP A 111 -3.23 -14.06 -14.93
N HIS A 112 -2.11 -13.35 -14.77
CA HIS A 112 -1.14 -13.09 -15.84
C HIS A 112 0.28 -13.54 -15.49
N TRP A 113 0.42 -14.51 -14.59
CA TRP A 113 1.72 -14.95 -14.05
C TRP A 113 2.80 -15.10 -15.12
N ARG A 114 2.49 -15.85 -16.19
CA ARG A 114 3.51 -16.18 -17.20
C ARG A 114 4.10 -14.92 -17.83
N GLN A 115 3.25 -14.04 -18.34
CA GLN A 115 3.71 -12.81 -18.99
C GLN A 115 4.34 -11.85 -17.97
N ALA A 116 3.79 -11.76 -16.77
CA ALA A 116 4.31 -10.94 -15.71
C ALA A 116 5.72 -11.38 -15.25
N ALA A 117 5.96 -12.68 -15.10
CA ALA A 117 7.24 -13.22 -14.63
C ALA A 117 8.30 -13.33 -15.75
N GLU A 118 7.87 -13.72 -16.97
CA GLU A 118 8.80 -14.01 -18.08
C GLU A 118 9.10 -12.81 -18.99
N GLU A 119 8.23 -11.78 -19.02
CA GLU A 119 8.41 -10.61 -19.87
C GLU A 119 8.50 -9.30 -19.05
N ALA A 120 7.48 -9.01 -18.21
CA ALA A 120 7.40 -7.75 -17.48
C ALA A 120 8.51 -7.61 -16.44
N MET A 121 8.72 -8.64 -15.60
CA MET A 121 9.73 -8.56 -14.54
C MET A 121 11.15 -8.45 -15.09
N PRO A 122 11.57 -9.19 -16.13
CA PRO A 122 12.86 -8.98 -16.80
C PRO A 122 13.01 -7.56 -17.38
N ALA A 123 11.95 -7.00 -17.99
CA ALA A 123 11.99 -5.63 -18.50
C ALA A 123 12.21 -4.60 -17.38
N LEU A 124 11.54 -4.76 -16.24
CA LEU A 124 11.76 -3.93 -15.07
C LEU A 124 13.16 -4.11 -14.48
N ALA A 125 13.68 -5.36 -14.44
CA ALA A 125 15.03 -5.64 -13.96
C ALA A 125 16.09 -4.93 -14.79
N GLU A 126 15.97 -4.93 -16.11
CA GLU A 126 16.86 -4.18 -16.98
C GLU A 126 16.86 -2.66 -16.68
N LEU A 127 15.68 -2.06 -16.46
CA LEU A 127 15.57 -0.64 -16.11
C LEU A 127 16.18 -0.33 -14.74
N ARG A 128 16.02 -1.24 -13.77
CA ARG A 128 16.68 -1.13 -12.46
C ARG A 128 18.19 -1.20 -12.59
N ASP A 129 18.70 -2.18 -13.34
CA ASP A 129 20.14 -2.39 -13.53
C ASP A 129 20.80 -1.23 -14.31
N GLN A 130 20.03 -0.51 -15.14
CA GLN A 130 20.42 0.74 -15.78
C GLN A 130 20.31 1.97 -14.86
N GLY A 131 19.77 1.82 -13.64
CA GLY A 131 19.56 2.92 -12.70
C GLY A 131 18.39 3.85 -13.04
N VAL A 132 17.50 3.44 -13.96
CA VAL A 132 16.28 4.20 -14.32
C VAL A 132 15.21 4.06 -13.23
N ILE A 133 15.13 2.91 -12.58
CA ILE A 133 14.23 2.59 -11.46
C ILE A 133 15.08 2.13 -10.28
N GLY A 134 14.68 2.47 -9.05
CA GLY A 134 15.41 2.10 -7.84
C GLY A 134 15.11 0.68 -7.35
N ALA A 135 13.84 0.25 -7.38
CA ALA A 135 13.39 -1.08 -6.95
C ALA A 135 12.17 -1.54 -7.75
N ILE A 136 12.00 -2.85 -7.85
CA ILE A 136 10.95 -3.47 -8.64
C ILE A 136 10.23 -4.59 -7.89
N GLY A 137 8.98 -4.86 -8.24
CA GLY A 137 8.23 -5.96 -7.62
C GLY A 137 6.82 -6.12 -8.13
N ALA A 138 5.95 -6.67 -7.28
CA ALA A 138 4.52 -6.84 -7.56
C ALA A 138 3.66 -6.33 -6.40
N GLY A 139 2.42 -5.94 -6.69
CA GLY A 139 1.46 -5.50 -5.69
C GLY A 139 0.10 -6.10 -5.92
N MET A 140 -0.42 -6.83 -4.91
CA MET A 140 -1.72 -7.50 -4.95
C MET A 140 -2.19 -7.96 -3.57
N ASN A 141 -3.36 -8.58 -3.52
CA ASN A 141 -3.92 -9.18 -2.30
C ASN A 141 -3.45 -10.63 -2.07
N GLN A 142 -3.07 -11.38 -3.11
CA GLN A 142 -2.73 -12.80 -3.04
C GLN A 142 -1.30 -12.98 -2.49
N SER A 143 -1.19 -13.20 -1.18
CA SER A 143 0.10 -13.30 -0.47
C SER A 143 0.97 -14.45 -0.99
N ALA A 144 0.39 -15.61 -1.29
CA ALA A 144 1.11 -16.74 -1.86
C ALA A 144 1.74 -16.41 -3.23
N MET A 145 1.06 -15.64 -4.06
CA MET A 145 1.59 -15.19 -5.34
C MET A 145 2.72 -14.17 -5.16
N LEU A 146 2.61 -13.28 -4.18
CA LEU A 146 3.69 -12.35 -3.82
C LEU A 146 4.93 -13.11 -3.31
N ALA A 147 4.74 -14.16 -2.50
CA ALA A 147 5.83 -15.04 -2.07
C ALA A 147 6.52 -15.70 -3.29
N ARG A 148 5.73 -16.11 -4.28
CA ARG A 148 6.23 -16.67 -5.53
C ARG A 148 7.06 -15.65 -6.33
N PHE A 149 6.57 -14.40 -6.45
CA PHE A 149 7.35 -13.32 -7.08
C PHE A 149 8.69 -13.09 -6.37
N LEU A 150 8.71 -13.10 -5.04
CA LEU A 150 9.95 -12.94 -4.28
C LEU A 150 10.93 -14.09 -4.52
N ARG A 151 10.45 -15.33 -4.65
CA ARG A 151 11.32 -16.51 -4.80
C ARG A 151 11.78 -16.77 -6.22
N GLU A 152 10.90 -16.55 -7.20
CA GLU A 152 11.11 -17.00 -8.57
C GLU A 152 11.51 -15.88 -9.54
N THR A 153 11.52 -14.61 -9.08
CA THR A 153 11.82 -13.47 -9.95
C THR A 153 12.85 -12.51 -9.35
N ALA A 154 13.21 -11.48 -10.12
CA ALA A 154 14.11 -10.43 -9.70
C ALA A 154 13.45 -9.36 -8.78
N ALA A 155 12.27 -9.63 -8.22
CA ALA A 155 11.58 -8.68 -7.35
C ALA A 155 12.41 -8.36 -6.09
N ASP A 156 12.54 -7.07 -5.76
CA ASP A 156 13.23 -6.56 -4.57
C ASP A 156 12.26 -6.32 -3.42
N ILE A 157 11.03 -5.94 -3.77
CA ILE A 157 10.02 -5.46 -2.84
C ILE A 157 8.62 -5.83 -3.33
N VAL A 158 7.69 -6.08 -2.43
CA VAL A 158 6.29 -6.32 -2.79
C VAL A 158 5.34 -5.40 -2.01
N THR A 159 4.18 -5.12 -2.59
CA THR A 159 3.08 -4.42 -1.92
C THR A 159 1.99 -5.42 -1.57
N LEU A 160 1.77 -5.63 -0.29
CA LEU A 160 0.81 -6.59 0.28
C LEU A 160 -0.46 -5.88 0.73
N ALA A 161 -1.59 -6.21 0.11
CA ALA A 161 -2.86 -5.55 0.41
C ALA A 161 -3.75 -6.41 1.33
N GLY A 162 -3.95 -5.92 2.56
CA GLY A 162 -4.97 -6.42 3.48
C GLY A 162 -4.74 -7.81 4.09
N ARG A 163 -3.56 -8.44 3.92
CA ARG A 163 -3.25 -9.80 4.41
C ARG A 163 -2.26 -9.82 5.58
N TYR A 164 -1.86 -8.64 6.07
CA TYR A 164 -1.15 -8.51 7.34
C TYR A 164 -1.69 -7.31 8.12
N THR A 165 -2.81 -7.54 8.77
CA THR A 165 -3.60 -6.55 9.51
C THR A 165 -4.06 -7.16 10.85
N LEU A 166 -4.71 -6.37 11.72
CA LEU A 166 -5.33 -6.90 12.95
C LEU A 166 -6.39 -7.98 12.69
N LEU A 167 -7.01 -8.02 11.51
CA LEU A 167 -8.04 -8.98 11.15
C LEU A 167 -7.55 -10.14 10.27
N ASP A 168 -6.43 -10.00 9.61
CA ASP A 168 -5.90 -11.01 8.71
C ASP A 168 -4.37 -11.05 8.83
N GLN A 169 -3.82 -12.17 9.21
CA GLN A 169 -2.39 -12.42 9.32
C GLN A 169 -1.95 -13.59 8.42
N SER A 170 -2.70 -13.89 7.36
CA SER A 170 -2.39 -15.01 6.44
C SER A 170 -1.03 -14.86 5.75
N ALA A 171 -0.53 -13.64 5.61
CA ALA A 171 0.80 -13.37 5.07
C ALA A 171 1.96 -14.00 5.89
N LEU A 172 1.72 -14.41 7.14
CA LEU A 172 2.68 -15.16 7.95
C LEU A 172 2.91 -16.59 7.44
N ASP A 173 2.02 -17.11 6.60
CA ASP A 173 2.12 -18.47 6.08
C ASP A 173 3.00 -18.56 4.81
N ASP A 174 3.29 -17.41 4.15
CA ASP A 174 3.93 -17.41 2.83
C ASP A 174 4.85 -16.20 2.56
N VAL A 175 4.30 -15.00 2.30
CA VAL A 175 5.08 -13.86 1.78
C VAL A 175 6.02 -13.26 2.82
N LEU A 176 5.64 -13.21 4.09
CA LEU A 176 6.51 -12.65 5.13
C LEU A 176 7.71 -13.53 5.45
N PRO A 177 7.56 -14.87 5.62
CA PRO A 177 8.71 -15.77 5.69
C PRO A 177 9.60 -15.72 4.46
N ALA A 178 9.01 -15.66 3.25
CA ALA A 178 9.79 -15.53 2.02
C ALA A 178 10.60 -14.23 1.97
N ALA A 179 10.01 -13.12 2.38
CA ALA A 179 10.69 -11.83 2.41
C ALA A 179 11.85 -11.82 3.42
N GLU A 180 11.65 -12.42 4.60
CA GLU A 180 12.68 -12.52 5.64
C GLU A 180 13.83 -13.42 5.19
N GLU A 181 13.54 -14.62 4.69
CA GLU A 181 14.51 -15.58 4.16
C GLU A 181 15.41 -14.97 3.09
N LEU A 182 14.82 -14.19 2.18
CA LEU A 182 15.51 -13.60 1.03
C LEU A 182 16.07 -12.19 1.30
N GLY A 183 15.87 -11.65 2.51
CA GLY A 183 16.27 -10.28 2.84
C GLY A 183 15.56 -9.21 2.01
N LYS A 184 14.33 -9.49 1.55
CA LYS A 184 13.51 -8.60 0.71
C LYS A 184 12.49 -7.82 1.54
N SER A 185 11.92 -6.78 0.96
CA SER A 185 11.07 -5.82 1.66
C SER A 185 9.60 -5.98 1.31
N VAL A 186 8.72 -5.62 2.25
CA VAL A 186 7.27 -5.58 2.05
C VAL A 186 6.72 -4.21 2.44
N VAL A 187 5.86 -3.65 1.60
CA VAL A 187 5.03 -2.48 1.89
C VAL A 187 3.62 -2.98 2.22
N ALA A 188 3.14 -2.70 3.42
CA ALA A 188 1.78 -3.06 3.81
C ALA A 188 0.80 -1.97 3.38
N VAL A 189 -0.27 -2.36 2.70
CA VAL A 189 -1.38 -1.49 2.33
C VAL A 189 -2.71 -2.12 2.73
N GLY A 190 -3.79 -1.34 2.71
CA GLY A 190 -5.11 -1.85 3.09
C GLY A 190 -5.25 -2.20 4.58
N THR A 191 -4.44 -1.61 5.45
CA THR A 191 -4.37 -1.91 6.90
C THR A 191 -5.67 -1.63 7.65
N PHE A 192 -6.57 -0.84 7.09
CA PHE A 192 -7.92 -0.60 7.63
C PHE A 192 -8.98 -1.58 7.12
N ASN A 193 -8.62 -2.61 6.33
CA ASN A 193 -9.55 -3.62 5.78
C ASN A 193 -10.80 -2.96 5.18
N SER A 194 -10.64 -2.19 4.10
CA SER A 194 -11.70 -1.42 3.42
C SER A 194 -12.46 -0.42 4.32
N GLY A 195 -11.87 -0.07 5.46
CA GLY A 195 -12.40 0.90 6.41
C GLY A 195 -12.92 0.30 7.72
N LEU A 196 -13.07 -1.02 7.85
CA LEU A 196 -13.59 -1.68 9.05
C LEU A 196 -12.78 -1.33 10.31
N LEU A 197 -11.46 -1.17 10.19
CA LEU A 197 -10.55 -0.77 11.28
C LEU A 197 -10.29 0.74 11.35
N SER A 198 -10.99 1.55 10.56
CA SER A 198 -10.75 3.00 10.51
C SER A 198 -11.49 3.81 11.58
N LEU A 199 -12.38 3.18 12.33
CA LEU A 199 -13.19 3.80 13.40
C LEU A 199 -12.95 3.08 14.73
N ASP A 200 -13.09 3.81 15.83
CA ASP A 200 -12.94 3.25 17.18
C ASP A 200 -14.05 2.24 17.52
N ARG A 201 -15.19 2.34 16.84
CA ARG A 201 -16.36 1.45 17.02
C ARG A 201 -16.80 0.91 15.67
N PRO A 202 -16.32 -0.27 15.25
CA PRO A 202 -16.79 -0.94 14.04
C PRO A 202 -18.29 -1.22 14.08
N ALA A 203 -18.98 -0.98 12.95
CA ALA A 203 -20.43 -1.11 12.84
C ALA A 203 -20.83 -2.09 11.73
N GLU A 204 -22.04 -2.62 11.81
CA GLU A 204 -22.64 -3.39 10.70
C GLU A 204 -22.78 -2.51 9.44
N GLY A 205 -22.77 -3.13 8.28
CA GLY A 205 -22.77 -2.44 6.99
C GLY A 205 -21.41 -1.85 6.57
N MET A 206 -20.38 -1.91 7.43
CA MET A 206 -19.02 -1.55 7.02
C MET A 206 -18.42 -2.60 6.09
N LYS A 207 -17.46 -2.19 5.26
CA LYS A 207 -16.85 -3.06 4.25
C LYS A 207 -15.57 -3.71 4.76
N CYS A 208 -15.33 -4.94 4.29
CA CYS A 208 -14.05 -5.62 4.30
C CYS A 208 -13.84 -6.30 2.93
N ASP A 209 -12.65 -6.24 2.37
CA ASP A 209 -12.34 -6.76 1.02
C ASP A 209 -13.35 -6.26 -0.04
N TYR A 210 -13.71 -4.96 0.02
CA TYR A 210 -14.65 -4.25 -0.86
C TYR A 210 -16.12 -4.71 -0.79
N GLN A 211 -16.44 -5.71 0.04
CA GLN A 211 -17.79 -6.22 0.28
C GLN A 211 -18.26 -5.87 1.69
N GLU A 212 -19.54 -6.08 1.99
CA GLU A 212 -20.04 -5.94 3.35
C GLU A 212 -19.35 -6.95 4.28
N ALA A 213 -18.86 -6.48 5.42
CA ALA A 213 -18.12 -7.31 6.36
C ALA A 213 -19.07 -8.33 7.03
N PRO A 214 -18.70 -9.64 7.05
CA PRO A 214 -19.48 -10.63 7.78
C PRO A 214 -19.64 -10.26 9.26
N PRO A 215 -20.81 -10.54 9.90
CA PRO A 215 -21.05 -10.20 11.29
C PRO A 215 -19.98 -10.71 12.27
N ALA A 216 -19.43 -11.90 12.03
CA ALA A 216 -18.34 -12.45 12.84
C ALA A 216 -17.05 -11.61 12.77
N LEU A 217 -16.75 -11.02 11.61
CA LEU A 217 -15.58 -10.16 11.44
C LEU A 217 -15.78 -8.80 12.12
N VAL A 218 -17.00 -8.25 12.04
CA VAL A 218 -17.38 -7.03 12.77
C VAL A 218 -17.28 -7.26 14.28
N ALA A 219 -17.76 -8.40 14.79
CA ALA A 219 -17.66 -8.78 16.19
C ALA A 219 -16.19 -8.89 16.64
N ARG A 220 -15.32 -9.52 15.83
CA ARG A 220 -13.88 -9.59 16.11
C ARG A 220 -13.24 -8.20 16.13
N ALA A 221 -13.56 -7.33 15.19
CA ALA A 221 -13.06 -5.96 15.16
C ALA A 221 -13.50 -5.16 16.41
N ARG A 222 -14.74 -5.37 16.89
CA ARG A 222 -15.23 -4.77 18.15
C ARG A 222 -14.47 -5.29 19.36
N ALA A 223 -14.24 -6.59 19.45
CA ALA A 223 -13.45 -7.18 20.54
C ALA A 223 -12.01 -6.62 20.58
N ILE A 224 -11.37 -6.45 19.41
CA ILE A 224 -10.05 -5.80 19.31
C ILE A 224 -10.13 -4.33 19.78
N ALA A 225 -11.18 -3.60 19.37
CA ALA A 225 -11.39 -2.22 19.80
C ALA A 225 -11.55 -2.07 21.32
N GLU A 226 -12.25 -3.00 21.98
CA GLU A 226 -12.38 -3.05 23.44
C GLU A 226 -11.03 -3.25 24.13
N VAL A 227 -10.20 -4.13 23.62
CA VAL A 227 -8.83 -4.33 24.14
C VAL A 227 -8.00 -3.07 23.94
N CYS A 228 -8.04 -2.46 22.75
CA CYS A 228 -7.35 -1.19 22.50
C CYS A 228 -7.77 -0.10 23.50
N ALA A 229 -9.06 0.04 23.74
CA ALA A 229 -9.60 1.02 24.70
C ALA A 229 -9.15 0.75 26.13
N ALA A 230 -9.11 -0.52 26.57
CA ALA A 230 -8.61 -0.93 27.87
C ALA A 230 -7.13 -0.59 28.06
N HIS A 231 -6.34 -0.58 26.99
CA HIS A 231 -4.95 -0.17 26.98
C HIS A 231 -4.75 1.34 26.70
N GLY A 232 -5.81 2.14 26.66
CA GLY A 232 -5.70 3.60 26.44
C GLY A 232 -5.28 4.01 25.05
N THR A 233 -5.49 3.14 24.06
CA THR A 233 -5.23 3.44 22.62
C THR A 233 -6.51 3.26 21.80
N THR A 234 -6.43 3.50 20.51
CA THR A 234 -7.57 3.38 19.59
C THR A 234 -7.37 2.26 18.59
N LEU A 235 -8.47 1.64 18.12
CA LEU A 235 -8.40 0.61 17.09
C LEU A 235 -7.67 1.11 15.82
N PRO A 236 -7.95 2.31 15.26
CA PRO A 236 -7.22 2.81 14.11
C PRO A 236 -5.72 3.00 14.35
N ALA A 237 -5.31 3.44 15.54
CA ALA A 237 -3.88 3.61 15.86
C ALA A 237 -3.17 2.24 15.93
N ALA A 238 -3.80 1.28 16.58
CA ALA A 238 -3.31 -0.10 16.61
C ALA A 238 -3.23 -0.70 15.20
N ALA A 239 -4.25 -0.49 14.35
CA ALA A 239 -4.26 -0.98 12.96
C ALA A 239 -3.12 -0.41 12.11
N VAL A 240 -2.77 0.87 12.28
CA VAL A 240 -1.62 1.49 11.57
C VAL A 240 -0.28 0.97 12.11
N ALA A 241 -0.21 0.69 13.40
CA ALA A 241 1.03 0.24 14.05
C ALA A 241 1.31 -1.26 13.82
N PHE A 242 0.27 -2.08 13.76
CA PHE A 242 0.35 -3.53 13.72
C PHE A 242 1.30 -4.08 12.64
N PRO A 243 1.26 -3.63 11.36
CA PRO A 243 2.14 -4.21 10.34
C PRO A 243 3.63 -4.06 10.66
N PHE A 244 4.03 -3.04 11.39
CA PHE A 244 5.43 -2.86 11.79
C PHE A 244 5.92 -3.87 12.85
N SER A 245 5.07 -4.76 13.32
CA SER A 245 5.48 -5.90 14.18
C SER A 245 6.33 -6.93 13.41
N HIS A 246 6.30 -6.96 12.08
CA HIS A 246 7.16 -7.83 11.28
C HIS A 246 8.37 -7.08 10.70
N PRO A 247 9.61 -7.63 10.81
CA PRO A 247 10.83 -6.93 10.40
C PRO A 247 10.89 -6.64 8.89
N SER A 248 10.32 -7.50 8.04
CA SER A 248 10.28 -7.28 6.59
C SER A 248 9.35 -6.16 6.15
N ILE A 249 8.43 -5.69 7.02
CA ILE A 249 7.56 -4.55 6.70
C ILE A 249 8.32 -3.24 6.92
N ILE A 250 8.66 -2.59 5.83
CA ILE A 250 9.45 -1.34 5.87
C ILE A 250 8.59 -0.07 5.79
N ASN A 251 7.34 -0.20 5.31
CA ASN A 251 6.43 0.92 5.14
C ASN A 251 4.96 0.48 5.28
N VAL A 252 4.12 1.39 5.75
CA VAL A 252 2.66 1.26 5.75
C VAL A 252 2.08 2.41 4.93
N THR A 253 1.43 2.09 3.80
CA THR A 253 0.83 3.08 2.92
C THR A 253 -0.67 3.14 3.12
N LEU A 254 -1.17 4.34 3.43
CA LEU A 254 -2.57 4.59 3.75
C LEU A 254 -3.25 5.42 2.65
N GLY A 255 -4.47 5.01 2.27
CA GLY A 255 -5.32 5.80 1.39
C GLY A 255 -5.84 7.06 2.08
N MET A 256 -5.72 8.22 1.43
CA MET A 256 -6.18 9.51 1.95
C MET A 256 -6.79 10.35 0.83
N ARG A 257 -7.97 10.91 1.06
CA ARG A 257 -8.70 11.73 0.09
C ARG A 257 -8.83 13.20 0.50
N THR A 258 -8.64 13.50 1.79
CA THR A 258 -8.81 14.86 2.33
C THR A 258 -7.62 15.25 3.21
N VAL A 259 -7.45 16.56 3.44
CA VAL A 259 -6.41 17.11 4.32
C VAL A 259 -6.58 16.63 5.77
N GLU A 260 -7.82 16.47 6.21
CA GLU A 260 -8.19 15.97 7.53
C GLU A 260 -7.73 14.52 7.70
N GLN A 261 -7.95 13.67 6.68
CA GLN A 261 -7.48 12.28 6.69
C GLN A 261 -5.94 12.20 6.73
N VAL A 262 -5.25 13.08 6.00
CA VAL A 262 -3.77 13.17 6.10
C VAL A 262 -3.35 13.51 7.53
N GLY A 263 -4.00 14.51 8.15
CA GLY A 263 -3.73 14.90 9.53
C GLY A 263 -3.93 13.75 10.50
N ARG A 264 -5.11 13.13 10.43
CA ARG A 264 -5.48 12.00 11.29
C ARG A 264 -4.53 10.81 11.15
N ASN A 265 -4.22 10.40 9.93
CA ASN A 265 -3.33 9.25 9.71
C ASN A 265 -1.91 9.49 10.24
N VAL A 266 -1.39 10.72 10.13
CA VAL A 266 -0.11 11.08 10.75
C VAL A 266 -0.19 11.04 12.28
N GLU A 267 -1.30 11.48 12.86
CA GLU A 267 -1.53 11.41 14.32
C GLU A 267 -1.63 9.96 14.79
N LEU A 268 -2.39 9.12 14.09
CA LEU A 268 -2.50 7.67 14.38
C LEU A 268 -1.14 6.98 14.35
N HIS A 269 -0.32 7.25 13.32
CA HIS A 269 1.03 6.68 13.23
C HIS A 269 1.96 7.11 14.37
N ARG A 270 1.79 8.34 14.87
CA ARG A 270 2.61 8.87 15.97
C ARG A 270 2.12 8.47 17.36
N GLN A 271 0.93 7.91 17.44
CA GLN A 271 0.36 7.47 18.71
C GLN A 271 1.22 6.35 19.29
N HIS A 272 1.54 6.47 20.57
CA HIS A 272 2.21 5.39 21.30
C HIS A 272 1.24 4.21 21.46
N ILE A 273 1.72 3.02 21.13
CA ILE A 273 0.98 1.78 21.36
C ILE A 273 1.58 1.11 22.61
N PRO A 274 0.77 0.85 23.65
CA PRO A 274 1.25 0.21 24.87
C PRO A 274 1.81 -1.19 24.60
N GLU A 275 2.93 -1.54 25.22
CA GLU A 275 3.64 -2.82 25.01
C GLU A 275 2.76 -4.04 25.26
N GLY A 276 1.94 -4.02 26.30
CA GLY A 276 1.06 -5.14 26.65
C GLY A 276 -0.15 -5.36 25.74
N LEU A 277 -0.41 -4.45 24.77
CA LEU A 277 -1.58 -4.57 23.89
C LEU A 277 -1.52 -5.84 23.04
N TRP A 278 -0.38 -6.12 22.44
CA TRP A 278 -0.22 -7.28 21.56
C TRP A 278 -0.31 -8.60 22.32
N ASP A 279 0.21 -8.66 23.54
CA ASP A 279 0.14 -9.84 24.40
C ASP A 279 -1.30 -10.14 24.83
N ASP A 280 -2.08 -9.12 25.20
CA ASP A 280 -3.50 -9.29 25.55
C ASP A 280 -4.32 -9.73 24.32
N LEU A 281 -4.06 -9.17 23.13
CA LEU A 281 -4.70 -9.61 21.89
C LEU A 281 -4.36 -11.06 21.53
N ARG A 282 -3.10 -11.50 21.70
CA ARG A 282 -2.68 -12.91 21.52
C ARG A 282 -3.36 -13.83 22.52
N ALA A 283 -3.35 -13.46 23.80
CA ALA A 283 -3.96 -14.26 24.89
C ALA A 283 -5.46 -14.49 24.68
N ARG A 284 -6.14 -13.53 24.05
CA ARG A 284 -7.57 -13.64 23.70
C ARG A 284 -7.83 -14.30 22.34
N GLY A 285 -6.81 -14.72 21.61
CA GLY A 285 -6.93 -15.32 20.28
C GLY A 285 -7.45 -14.34 19.21
N LEU A 286 -7.31 -13.03 19.43
CA LEU A 286 -7.74 -11.99 18.51
C LEU A 286 -6.71 -11.72 17.40
N ILE A 287 -5.44 -12.05 17.65
CA ILE A 287 -4.36 -12.12 16.66
C ILE A 287 -3.60 -13.42 16.83
N ARG A 288 -2.82 -13.83 15.84
CA ARG A 288 -2.04 -15.10 15.86
C ARG A 288 -0.97 -15.04 16.96
N SER A 289 -0.70 -16.21 17.56
CA SER A 289 0.29 -16.37 18.62
C SER A 289 1.73 -16.48 18.09
N ASP A 290 1.91 -16.91 16.85
CA ASP A 290 3.20 -17.11 16.16
C ASP A 290 3.74 -15.86 15.46
N MET A 291 3.19 -14.70 15.77
CA MET A 291 3.75 -13.43 15.31
C MET A 291 5.16 -13.22 15.89
N PRO A 292 6.08 -12.60 15.13
CA PRO A 292 7.38 -12.22 15.65
C PRO A 292 7.24 -11.46 16.98
N ALA A 293 8.04 -11.81 17.97
CA ALA A 293 8.16 -10.98 19.17
C ALA A 293 8.64 -9.58 18.74
N GLU A 294 8.16 -8.54 19.41
CA GLU A 294 8.66 -7.18 19.17
C GLU A 294 10.16 -7.13 19.44
N ASN A 295 10.96 -7.41 18.44
CA ASN A 295 12.41 -7.25 18.48
C ASN A 295 12.77 -6.00 17.68
N GLY A 296 12.99 -4.92 18.34
CA GLY A 296 13.76 -3.90 17.68
C GLY A 296 13.70 -2.51 18.28
N PRO A 297 14.86 -1.92 18.41
CA PRO A 297 14.99 -0.54 18.79
C PRO A 297 14.45 0.37 17.68
N GLY A 298 13.46 1.17 18.01
CA GLY A 298 13.28 2.41 17.31
C GLY A 298 12.32 2.43 16.14
N ARG A 299 11.03 2.58 16.42
CA ARG A 299 10.06 3.21 15.49
C ARG A 299 10.49 4.59 14.98
N SER A 300 11.59 5.17 15.49
CA SER A 300 12.06 6.53 15.16
C SER A 300 12.69 6.69 13.78
N ALA A 301 12.97 5.60 13.07
CA ALA A 301 13.65 5.63 11.76
C ALA A 301 12.82 5.10 10.58
N ARG A 302 11.60 4.59 10.78
CA ARG A 302 10.77 4.07 9.68
C ARG A 302 9.86 5.20 9.17
N CYS A 303 10.12 5.66 7.95
CA CYS A 303 9.38 6.73 7.30
C CYS A 303 7.96 6.29 6.91
N LEU A 304 7.00 7.20 7.08
CA LEU A 304 5.71 7.16 6.38
C LEU A 304 5.90 7.44 4.90
#